data_f398b0cae0a1d87ddb915b029cac44b7
#
_entry.id   f398b0cae0a1d87ddb915b029cac44b7
#
_cell.length_a   1.000
_cell.length_b   1.000
_cell.length_c   1.000
_cell.angle_alpha   90.00
_cell.angle_beta   90.00
_cell.angle_gamma   90.00
#
_symmetry.space_group_name_H-M   'P 1'
#
loop_
_entity.id
_entity.type
_entity.pdbx_description
1 polymer ?
#
loop_
_entity_poly.entity_id
_entity_poly.type
_entity_poly.pdbx_seq_one_letter_code
_entity_poly.pdbx_strand_id
1 'polypeptide(L)'
;MGIHRATPTRVFFIFLGVLLLTQGAAAQDAGIGGVVSDDTGGVLPGVTVTAASPVLIEGQRIAVTDGEGRYAFAALTPGSYSVTFSLPGFNQILREGIDLAAGFTANVNAELGVGGIEETITVTGATPVVDIQNVRRQSSIDAEALAQLPIGMKHVNNLITVTPGFSGLADVGGRYSQPGNFHGKSGTKVAFDGMGIENSSGNSSYQINSLSVQEFVAQTSGIQADTNADGAVINTIPKEGGNVFSGILNGFYTNSDFESSNLTPELEAKGASEANKTINMFDKGISLGGPVVQDRLWYFMAIRSWGFARAAAGSYWNQSTAPGAPATGQPKYLSPLDQEYA
;
A
#
# COMPACT_ATOMS: atom_id res chain seq x y z
N MET A 1 -39.48 16.84 15.85
CA MET A 1 -38.01 16.84 15.98
C MET A 1 -37.46 17.40 14.67
N GLY A 2 -37.12 18.69 14.66
CA GLY A 2 -36.80 19.42 13.44
C GLY A 2 -35.36 19.14 13.00
N ILE A 3 -35.17 18.57 11.86
CA ILE A 3 -33.84 18.38 11.21
C ILE A 3 -33.47 19.78 10.65
N HIS A 4 -32.57 20.50 11.34
CA HIS A 4 -31.97 21.71 10.78
C HIS A 4 -31.14 21.35 9.57
N ARG A 5 -31.65 21.66 8.37
CA ARG A 5 -30.85 21.60 7.13
C ARG A 5 -29.73 22.64 7.23
N ALA A 6 -28.50 22.16 7.32
CA ALA A 6 -27.32 23.03 7.27
C ALA A 6 -27.31 23.76 5.91
N THR A 7 -27.19 25.09 5.95
CA THR A 7 -27.09 25.89 4.74
C THR A 7 -25.78 25.57 4.01
N PRO A 8 -25.76 25.53 2.64
CA PRO A 8 -24.58 25.18 1.87
C PRO A 8 -23.35 26.04 2.22
N THR A 9 -23.57 27.27 2.64
CA THR A 9 -22.51 28.20 3.11
C THR A 9 -21.82 27.69 4.38
N ARG A 10 -22.57 27.11 5.34
CA ARG A 10 -21.97 26.56 6.58
C ARG A 10 -21.16 25.30 6.29
N VAL A 11 -21.63 24.45 5.37
CA VAL A 11 -20.89 23.25 4.92
C VAL A 11 -19.60 23.66 4.20
N PHE A 12 -19.63 24.71 3.37
CA PHE A 12 -18.45 25.23 2.71
C PHE A 12 -17.40 25.77 3.69
N PHE A 13 -17.80 26.54 4.71
CA PHE A 13 -16.87 27.05 5.72
C PHE A 13 -16.32 25.95 6.65
N ILE A 14 -17.10 24.90 6.95
CA ILE A 14 -16.60 23.73 7.69
C ILE A 14 -15.57 22.98 6.82
N PHE A 15 -15.85 22.79 5.55
CA PHE A 15 -14.92 22.13 4.62
C PHE A 15 -13.62 22.95 4.42
N LEU A 16 -13.72 24.26 4.31
CA LEU A 16 -12.58 25.17 4.24
C LEU A 16 -11.78 25.19 5.56
N GLY A 17 -12.45 25.10 6.71
CA GLY A 17 -11.80 25.02 8.02
C GLY A 17 -11.04 23.72 8.25
N VAL A 18 -11.56 22.59 7.74
CA VAL A 18 -10.89 21.28 7.79
C VAL A 18 -9.66 21.25 6.87
N LEU A 19 -9.73 21.93 5.71
CA LEU A 19 -8.59 22.05 4.80
C LEU A 19 -7.42 22.85 5.39
N LEU A 20 -7.67 23.74 6.35
CA LEU A 20 -6.65 24.59 6.99
C LEU A 20 -5.98 23.92 8.22
N LEU A 21 -6.47 22.75 8.65
CA LEU A 21 -5.95 22.01 9.79
C LEU A 21 -4.97 20.90 9.39
N THR A 22 -4.36 20.94 8.20
CA THR A 22 -3.31 20.02 7.82
C THR A 22 -2.07 20.25 8.69
N GLN A 23 -2.07 19.69 9.89
CA GLN A 23 -0.85 19.39 10.62
C GLN A 23 -0.10 18.36 9.78
N GLY A 24 1.13 18.66 9.39
CA GLY A 24 1.95 17.72 8.64
C GLY A 24 2.00 16.39 9.36
N ALA A 25 1.30 15.39 8.84
CA ALA A 25 1.54 14.01 9.21
C ALA A 25 2.99 13.74 8.84
N ALA A 26 3.81 13.27 9.79
CA ALA A 26 5.15 12.81 9.51
C ALA A 26 5.00 11.52 8.70
N ALA A 27 4.89 11.67 7.37
CA ALA A 27 5.02 10.55 6.46
C ALA A 27 6.33 9.84 6.76
N GLN A 28 6.39 8.52 6.57
CA GLN A 28 7.66 7.80 6.69
C GLN A 28 8.52 8.16 5.46
N ASP A 29 9.17 9.30 5.56
CA ASP A 29 10.00 9.84 4.50
C ASP A 29 11.13 8.89 4.16
N ALA A 30 11.37 8.66 2.88
CA ALA A 30 12.55 7.97 2.41
C ALA A 30 13.73 8.94 2.29
N GLY A 31 14.92 8.42 2.14
CA GLY A 31 16.12 9.24 1.98
C GLY A 31 17.17 8.61 1.08
N ILE A 32 18.06 9.43 0.55
CA ILE A 32 19.29 8.99 -0.10
C ILE A 32 20.44 9.75 0.53
N GLY A 33 21.51 9.05 0.92
CA GLY A 33 22.73 9.65 1.40
C GLY A 33 23.94 8.85 0.98
N GLY A 34 25.11 9.41 1.14
CA GLY A 34 26.35 8.73 0.80
C GLY A 34 27.58 9.63 0.86
N VAL A 35 28.70 9.07 0.44
CA VAL A 35 29.98 9.75 0.35
C VAL A 35 30.48 9.73 -1.08
N VAL A 36 31.03 10.83 -1.52
CA VAL A 36 31.68 10.94 -2.85
C VAL A 36 33.18 11.08 -2.64
N SER A 37 33.93 10.22 -3.33
CA SER A 37 35.38 10.18 -3.32
C SER A 37 35.97 10.21 -4.73
N ASP A 38 37.27 10.45 -4.83
CA ASP A 38 38.04 10.24 -6.07
C ASP A 38 38.56 8.80 -6.15
N ASP A 39 39.24 8.47 -7.24
CA ASP A 39 39.87 7.16 -7.51
C ASP A 39 41.06 6.85 -6.58
N THR A 40 41.54 7.83 -5.82
CA THR A 40 42.58 7.64 -4.78
C THR A 40 42.00 7.42 -3.39
N GLY A 41 40.66 7.51 -3.24
CA GLY A 41 39.94 7.43 -1.97
C GLY A 41 39.87 8.77 -1.22
N GLY A 42 40.29 9.87 -1.83
CA GLY A 42 40.14 11.22 -1.28
C GLY A 42 38.68 11.68 -1.38
N VAL A 43 38.12 12.23 -0.30
CA VAL A 43 36.74 12.72 -0.30
C VAL A 43 36.63 14.00 -1.16
N LEU A 44 35.53 14.13 -1.88
CA LEU A 44 35.27 15.24 -2.82
C LEU A 44 34.19 16.18 -2.28
N PRO A 45 34.55 17.33 -1.70
CA PRO A 45 33.60 18.39 -1.36
C PRO A 45 33.16 19.16 -2.63
N GLY A 46 31.95 19.73 -2.59
CA GLY A 46 31.44 20.57 -3.65
C GLY A 46 30.89 19.83 -4.87
N VAL A 47 30.75 18.50 -4.81
CA VAL A 47 30.08 17.73 -5.87
C VAL A 47 28.61 18.05 -5.86
N THR A 48 28.09 18.41 -7.04
CA THR A 48 26.65 18.55 -7.25
C THR A 48 26.02 17.19 -7.43
N VAL A 49 25.11 16.83 -6.53
CA VAL A 49 24.37 15.57 -6.55
C VAL A 49 22.92 15.88 -6.91
N THR A 50 22.40 15.26 -7.95
CA THR A 50 21.02 15.46 -8.42
C THR A 50 20.28 14.14 -8.31
N ALA A 51 19.24 14.07 -7.50
CA ALA A 51 18.31 12.95 -7.41
C ALA A 51 17.08 13.27 -8.26
N ALA A 52 16.78 12.43 -9.25
CA ALA A 52 15.64 12.58 -10.14
C ALA A 52 14.71 11.37 -10.07
N SER A 53 13.41 11.61 -10.09
CA SER A 53 12.39 10.57 -10.08
C SER A 53 11.07 11.12 -10.64
N PRO A 54 10.28 10.29 -11.37
CA PRO A 54 8.93 10.65 -11.79
C PRO A 54 7.94 10.82 -10.63
N VAL A 55 8.25 10.30 -9.42
CA VAL A 55 7.41 10.48 -8.24
C VAL A 55 7.64 11.81 -7.53
N LEU A 56 8.73 12.51 -7.84
CA LEU A 56 8.96 13.85 -7.32
C LEU A 56 8.11 14.87 -8.08
N ILE A 57 7.46 15.73 -7.35
CA ILE A 57 6.64 16.84 -7.89
C ILE A 57 7.51 17.79 -8.71
N GLU A 58 8.66 18.16 -8.17
CA GLU A 58 9.68 18.99 -8.81
C GLU A 58 10.53 18.25 -9.86
N GLY A 59 10.30 16.94 -10.03
CA GLY A 59 11.04 16.08 -10.95
C GLY A 59 12.45 15.73 -10.49
N GLN A 60 13.14 16.63 -9.79
CA GLN A 60 14.49 16.42 -9.28
C GLN A 60 14.78 17.27 -8.03
N ARG A 61 15.70 16.77 -7.18
CA ARG A 61 16.29 17.49 -6.05
C ARG A 61 17.78 17.56 -6.18
N ILE A 62 18.38 18.64 -5.68
CA ILE A 62 19.81 18.89 -5.77
C ILE A 62 20.37 19.06 -4.36
N ALA A 63 21.52 18.42 -4.10
CA ALA A 63 22.34 18.62 -2.92
C ALA A 63 23.81 18.83 -3.35
N VAL A 64 24.63 19.36 -2.43
CA VAL A 64 26.06 19.53 -2.66
C VAL A 64 26.79 18.83 -1.53
N THR A 65 27.89 18.11 -1.83
CA THR A 65 28.69 17.42 -0.82
C THR A 65 29.38 18.40 0.13
N ASP A 66 29.40 18.04 1.42
CA ASP A 66 30.06 18.79 2.49
C ASP A 66 31.61 18.64 2.47
N GLY A 67 32.30 19.20 3.47
CA GLY A 67 33.76 19.12 3.59
C GLY A 67 34.33 17.70 3.73
N GLU A 68 33.50 16.76 4.16
CA GLU A 68 33.84 15.33 4.28
C GLU A 68 33.28 14.50 3.10
N GLY A 69 32.87 15.17 2.02
CA GLY A 69 32.35 14.53 0.81
C GLY A 69 30.95 13.88 0.99
N ARG A 70 30.22 14.19 2.08
CA ARG A 70 28.92 13.60 2.38
C ARG A 70 27.79 14.43 1.78
N TYR A 71 26.74 13.76 1.38
CA TYR A 71 25.48 14.38 0.96
C TYR A 71 24.29 13.62 1.53
N ALA A 72 23.15 14.27 1.64
CA ALA A 72 21.90 13.64 2.04
C ALA A 72 20.68 14.35 1.42
N PHE A 73 19.73 13.54 0.96
CA PHE A 73 18.37 13.95 0.64
C PHE A 73 17.46 13.35 1.70
N ALA A 74 16.75 14.17 2.41
CA ALA A 74 15.71 13.76 3.36
C ALA A 74 14.33 14.02 2.75
N ALA A 75 13.30 13.38 3.31
CA ALA A 75 11.91 13.57 2.93
C ALA A 75 11.66 13.35 1.42
N LEU A 76 12.16 12.22 0.92
CA LEU A 76 11.88 11.77 -0.43
C LEU A 76 10.62 10.89 -0.45
N THR A 77 9.79 11.05 -1.48
CA THR A 77 8.65 10.16 -1.72
C THR A 77 9.16 8.75 -2.11
N PRO A 78 8.60 7.66 -1.58
CA PRO A 78 8.94 6.32 -2.02
C PRO A 78 8.78 6.11 -3.53
N GLY A 79 9.73 5.43 -4.16
CA GLY A 79 9.73 5.19 -5.60
C GLY A 79 11.12 4.92 -6.16
N SER A 80 11.23 4.82 -7.48
CA SER A 80 12.48 4.58 -8.17
C SER A 80 13.18 5.89 -8.54
N TYR A 81 14.48 5.96 -8.25
CA TYR A 81 15.30 7.16 -8.40
C TYR A 81 16.52 6.90 -9.29
N SER A 82 16.98 7.97 -9.92
CA SER A 82 18.33 8.08 -10.48
C SER A 82 19.10 9.19 -9.77
N VAL A 83 20.39 8.96 -9.54
CA VAL A 83 21.27 9.93 -8.89
C VAL A 83 22.46 10.24 -9.79
N THR A 84 22.63 11.52 -10.10
CA THR A 84 23.72 12.03 -10.94
C THR A 84 24.71 12.80 -10.07
N PHE A 85 26.00 12.51 -10.22
CA PHE A 85 27.10 13.18 -9.54
C PHE A 85 27.92 13.96 -10.57
N SER A 86 28.15 15.25 -10.33
CA SER A 86 28.88 16.14 -11.25
C SER A 86 29.81 17.08 -10.48
N LEU A 87 31.06 17.12 -10.90
CA LEU A 87 32.07 18.07 -10.42
C LEU A 87 32.94 18.50 -11.59
N PRO A 88 33.18 19.82 -11.82
CA PRO A 88 34.09 20.28 -12.85
C PRO A 88 35.47 19.66 -12.74
N GLY A 89 35.97 19.06 -13.84
CA GLY A 89 37.25 18.35 -13.88
C GLY A 89 37.20 16.86 -13.57
N PHE A 90 36.01 16.32 -13.29
CA PHE A 90 35.76 14.90 -13.06
C PHE A 90 34.71 14.37 -14.05
N ASN A 91 34.71 13.08 -14.26
CA ASN A 91 33.70 12.39 -15.07
C ASN A 91 32.34 12.41 -14.31
N GLN A 92 31.25 12.58 -15.06
CA GLN A 92 29.92 12.51 -14.51
C GLN A 92 29.53 11.03 -14.27
N ILE A 93 28.93 10.75 -13.12
CA ILE A 93 28.39 9.42 -12.83
C ILE A 93 26.87 9.48 -12.70
N LEU A 94 26.17 8.59 -13.39
CA LEU A 94 24.74 8.35 -13.29
C LEU A 94 24.51 6.98 -12.67
N ARG A 95 23.77 6.94 -11.55
CA ARG A 95 23.29 5.73 -10.88
C ARG A 95 21.80 5.62 -11.08
N GLU A 96 21.34 4.55 -11.73
CA GLU A 96 19.92 4.30 -11.97
C GLU A 96 19.41 3.09 -11.19
N GLY A 97 18.07 2.98 -11.05
CA GLY A 97 17.43 1.84 -10.41
C GLY A 97 17.59 1.82 -8.88
N ILE A 98 17.56 3.01 -8.25
CA ILE A 98 17.59 3.13 -6.79
C ILE A 98 16.15 3.13 -6.31
N ASP A 99 15.67 1.99 -5.82
CA ASP A 99 14.31 1.85 -5.31
C ASP A 99 14.26 2.21 -3.83
N LEU A 100 13.51 3.25 -3.51
CA LEU A 100 13.31 3.75 -2.15
C LEU A 100 11.96 3.30 -1.62
N ALA A 101 11.99 2.45 -0.61
CA ALA A 101 10.82 2.12 0.21
C ALA A 101 10.59 3.21 1.28
N ALA A 102 9.35 3.34 1.74
CA ALA A 102 9.01 4.29 2.80
C ALA A 102 9.80 4.03 4.08
N GLY A 103 10.33 5.09 4.68
CA GLY A 103 11.17 5.03 5.87
C GLY A 103 12.55 4.41 5.65
N PHE A 104 12.96 4.22 4.40
CA PHE A 104 14.24 3.65 4.03
C PHE A 104 15.21 4.74 3.56
N THR A 105 16.47 4.66 4.01
CA THR A 105 17.54 5.53 3.51
C THR A 105 18.55 4.71 2.71
N ALA A 106 18.62 4.96 1.41
CA ALA A 106 19.60 4.35 0.53
C ALA A 106 20.98 4.97 0.75
N ASN A 107 22.02 4.12 0.89
CA ASN A 107 23.40 4.57 0.91
C ASN A 107 23.99 4.42 -0.49
N VAL A 108 24.18 5.55 -1.20
CA VAL A 108 24.65 5.60 -2.59
C VAL A 108 25.97 6.35 -2.65
N ASN A 109 27.07 5.61 -2.58
CA ASN A 109 28.41 6.17 -2.70
C ASN A 109 28.81 6.30 -4.18
N ALA A 110 29.67 7.27 -4.50
CA ALA A 110 30.21 7.45 -5.83
C ALA A 110 31.73 7.70 -5.78
N GLU A 111 32.45 7.15 -6.76
CA GLU A 111 33.88 7.36 -6.94
C GLU A 111 34.08 8.02 -8.31
N LEU A 112 34.49 9.30 -8.30
CA LEU A 112 34.65 10.09 -9.53
C LEU A 112 36.09 10.03 -10.01
N GLY A 113 36.31 9.57 -11.25
CA GLY A 113 37.60 9.67 -11.92
C GLY A 113 37.87 11.06 -12.48
N VAL A 114 39.16 11.46 -12.53
CA VAL A 114 39.55 12.70 -13.19
C VAL A 114 39.31 12.57 -14.69
N GLY A 115 38.53 13.48 -15.30
CA GLY A 115 38.16 13.41 -16.73
C GLY A 115 37.35 14.63 -17.18
N GLY A 116 37.04 14.68 -18.48
CA GLY A 116 36.17 15.72 -19.03
C GLY A 116 34.70 15.45 -18.73
N ILE A 117 33.91 16.51 -18.57
CA ILE A 117 32.47 16.48 -18.28
C ILE A 117 31.65 15.74 -19.38
N GLU A 118 32.23 15.46 -20.53
CA GLU A 118 31.54 14.83 -21.67
C GLU A 118 31.42 13.30 -21.58
N GLU A 119 32.11 12.65 -20.63
CA GLU A 119 31.97 11.21 -20.41
C GLU A 119 31.07 10.91 -19.21
N THR A 120 29.82 10.52 -19.49
CA THR A 120 28.90 10.03 -18.47
C THR A 120 29.06 8.50 -18.32
N ILE A 121 29.50 8.06 -17.15
CA ILE A 121 29.56 6.66 -16.80
C ILE A 121 28.19 6.27 -16.19
N THR A 122 27.40 5.51 -16.97
CA THR A 122 26.15 4.97 -16.43
C THR A 122 26.41 3.65 -15.72
N VAL A 123 26.16 3.61 -14.43
CA VAL A 123 26.21 2.38 -13.64
C VAL A 123 24.80 1.84 -13.48
N THR A 124 24.43 0.92 -14.38
CA THR A 124 23.20 0.15 -14.28
C THR A 124 23.49 -1.12 -13.49
N GLY A 125 23.05 -1.16 -12.28
CA GLY A 125 23.08 -2.35 -11.42
C GLY A 125 22.31 -2.00 -10.17
N ALA A 126 21.42 -2.90 -9.74
CA ALA A 126 20.83 -2.78 -8.42
C ALA A 126 21.99 -2.67 -7.43
N THR A 127 22.26 -1.45 -6.98
CA THR A 127 23.16 -1.25 -5.85
C THR A 127 22.56 -2.10 -4.73
N PRO A 128 23.33 -3.04 -4.11
CA PRO A 128 22.82 -3.73 -2.95
C PRO A 128 22.54 -2.66 -1.90
N VAL A 129 21.26 -2.32 -1.80
CA VAL A 129 20.77 -1.31 -0.87
C VAL A 129 20.74 -1.98 0.49
N VAL A 130 21.90 -2.12 1.09
CA VAL A 130 22.02 -2.57 2.49
C VAL A 130 21.83 -1.34 3.35
N ASP A 131 20.69 -1.24 3.99
CA ASP A 131 20.46 -0.24 5.02
C ASP A 131 21.29 -0.59 6.25
N ILE A 132 22.48 -0.03 6.34
CA ILE A 132 23.39 -0.23 7.45
C ILE A 132 23.12 0.73 8.63
N GLN A 133 22.20 1.68 8.45
CA GLN A 133 21.86 2.69 9.47
C GLN A 133 20.55 2.37 10.19
N ASN A 134 19.69 1.54 9.63
CA ASN A 134 18.41 1.16 10.20
C ASN A 134 18.43 -0.26 10.77
N VAL A 135 18.11 -0.39 12.05
CA VAL A 135 17.82 -1.69 12.70
C VAL A 135 16.42 -2.24 12.33
N ARG A 136 15.68 -1.54 11.47
CA ARG A 136 14.34 -1.91 11.05
C ARG A 136 14.41 -3.02 10.01
N ARG A 137 13.71 -4.10 10.27
CA ARG A 137 13.45 -5.13 9.25
C ARG A 137 12.05 -4.89 8.71
N GLN A 138 11.97 -4.52 7.45
CA GLN A 138 10.70 -4.26 6.76
C GLN A 138 10.65 -5.00 5.44
N SER A 139 9.43 -5.29 5.00
CA SER A 139 9.11 -5.80 3.67
C SER A 139 8.10 -4.85 3.05
N SER A 140 8.33 -4.43 1.82
CA SER A 140 7.43 -3.55 1.11
C SER A 140 6.84 -4.22 -0.12
N ILE A 141 5.62 -3.82 -0.45
CA ILE A 141 4.92 -4.18 -1.69
C ILE A 141 4.47 -2.86 -2.30
N ASP A 142 5.07 -2.48 -3.41
CA ASP A 142 4.75 -1.27 -4.13
C ASP A 142 3.45 -1.40 -4.94
N ALA A 143 3.00 -0.30 -5.54
CA ALA A 143 1.75 -0.25 -6.30
C ALA A 143 1.78 -1.15 -7.53
N GLU A 144 2.93 -1.38 -8.16
CA GLU A 144 3.07 -2.24 -9.33
C GLU A 144 2.98 -3.71 -8.92
N ALA A 145 3.75 -4.14 -7.93
CA ALA A 145 3.67 -5.49 -7.36
C ALA A 145 2.25 -5.76 -6.83
N LEU A 146 1.63 -4.78 -6.17
CA LEU A 146 0.25 -4.87 -5.71
C LEU A 146 -0.74 -5.11 -6.86
N ALA A 147 -0.52 -4.47 -8.01
CA ALA A 147 -1.34 -4.65 -9.20
C ALA A 147 -1.20 -6.06 -9.79
N GLN A 148 0.00 -6.64 -9.75
CA GLN A 148 0.33 -7.94 -10.35
C GLN A 148 0.00 -9.14 -9.46
N LEU A 149 -0.08 -8.96 -8.13
CA LEU A 149 -0.36 -10.06 -7.21
C LEU A 149 -1.72 -10.72 -7.52
N PRO A 150 -1.76 -12.04 -7.74
CA PRO A 150 -2.98 -12.78 -8.07
C PRO A 150 -3.83 -13.06 -6.82
N ILE A 151 -4.05 -12.05 -5.99
CA ILE A 151 -4.90 -12.14 -4.81
C ILE A 151 -6.25 -11.51 -5.12
N GLY A 152 -7.29 -12.28 -4.91
CA GLY A 152 -8.67 -11.78 -5.01
C GLY A 152 -8.90 -10.71 -3.95
N MET A 153 -9.63 -9.64 -4.32
CA MET A 153 -9.92 -8.53 -3.43
C MET A 153 -8.67 -8.05 -2.69
N LYS A 154 -7.86 -7.24 -3.33
CA LYS A 154 -6.57 -6.71 -2.82
C LYS A 154 -6.75 -5.95 -1.51
N HIS A 155 -6.97 -6.71 -0.47
CA HIS A 155 -7.23 -6.26 0.88
C HIS A 155 -5.95 -6.36 1.71
N VAL A 156 -5.78 -5.49 2.70
CA VAL A 156 -4.63 -5.52 3.63
C VAL A 156 -4.40 -6.93 4.20
N ASN A 157 -5.45 -7.64 4.59
CA ASN A 157 -5.35 -8.99 5.13
C ASN A 157 -4.82 -10.02 4.12
N ASN A 158 -5.20 -9.90 2.86
CA ASN A 158 -4.70 -10.78 1.82
C ASN A 158 -3.24 -10.49 1.48
N LEU A 159 -2.81 -9.23 1.59
CA LEU A 159 -1.41 -8.82 1.45
C LEU A 159 -0.53 -9.35 2.58
N ILE A 160 -1.07 -9.39 3.81
CA ILE A 160 -0.40 -9.96 4.97
C ILE A 160 -0.08 -11.44 4.73
N THR A 161 -0.98 -12.20 4.12
CA THR A 161 -0.77 -13.65 3.89
C THR A 161 0.37 -13.95 2.92
N VAL A 162 0.72 -13.03 2.03
CA VAL A 162 1.87 -13.17 1.12
C VAL A 162 3.17 -12.63 1.70
N THR A 163 3.12 -12.02 2.89
CA THR A 163 4.30 -11.52 3.59
C THR A 163 4.86 -12.61 4.51
N PRO A 164 6.15 -12.99 4.37
CA PRO A 164 6.75 -14.05 5.19
C PRO A 164 6.65 -13.78 6.70
N GLY A 165 6.30 -14.81 7.46
CA GLY A 165 6.19 -14.75 8.92
C GLY A 165 4.82 -14.35 9.43
N PHE A 166 3.92 -13.91 8.56
CA PHE A 166 2.55 -13.66 8.93
C PHE A 166 1.67 -14.88 8.78
N SER A 167 0.73 -15.04 9.70
CA SER A 167 -0.37 -15.98 9.64
C SER A 167 -1.67 -15.24 9.92
N GLY A 168 -2.72 -15.56 9.18
CA GLY A 168 -4.03 -14.93 9.36
C GLY A 168 -5.07 -15.66 8.53
N LEU A 169 -6.32 -15.35 8.78
CA LEU A 169 -7.41 -15.81 7.94
C LEU A 169 -7.42 -14.96 6.68
N ALA A 170 -7.25 -15.60 5.53
CA ALA A 170 -7.54 -14.95 4.26
C ALA A 170 -9.03 -14.56 4.26
N ASP A 171 -9.31 -13.28 4.30
CA ASP A 171 -10.70 -12.81 4.24
C ASP A 171 -11.15 -12.74 2.78
N VAL A 172 -12.04 -13.66 2.43
CA VAL A 172 -12.64 -13.75 1.10
C VAL A 172 -13.85 -12.84 1.00
N GLY A 173 -13.86 -11.68 1.56
CA GLY A 173 -15.06 -10.84 1.48
C GLY A 173 -14.94 -9.51 2.17
N GLY A 174 -13.85 -9.28 2.87
CA GLY A 174 -13.46 -7.97 3.34
C GLY A 174 -14.37 -7.35 4.38
N ARG A 175 -14.98 -8.13 5.25
CA ARG A 175 -15.82 -7.58 6.32
C ARG A 175 -15.02 -7.18 7.55
N TYR A 176 -13.93 -7.86 7.83
CA TYR A 176 -13.06 -7.59 8.97
C TYR A 176 -11.61 -7.59 8.52
N SER A 177 -10.94 -6.48 8.67
CA SER A 177 -9.49 -6.44 8.62
C SER A 177 -8.95 -6.75 10.01
N GLN A 178 -8.81 -8.03 10.33
CA GLN A 178 -7.96 -8.40 11.44
C GLN A 178 -6.52 -8.35 10.96
N PRO A 179 -5.66 -7.56 11.60
CA PRO A 179 -4.25 -7.64 11.35
C PRO A 179 -3.80 -9.08 11.68
N GLY A 180 -3.12 -9.73 10.76
CA GLY A 180 -2.63 -11.09 10.94
C GLY A 180 -1.69 -11.19 12.15
N ASN A 181 -1.41 -12.41 12.58
CA ASN A 181 -0.43 -12.68 13.61
C ASN A 181 0.96 -12.79 13.00
N PHE A 182 1.93 -12.12 13.56
CA PHE A 182 3.33 -12.26 13.16
C PHE A 182 4.06 -13.21 14.12
N HIS A 183 4.61 -14.33 13.59
CA HIS A 183 5.25 -15.40 14.37
C HIS A 183 4.40 -15.87 15.57
N GLY A 184 3.08 -15.98 15.37
CA GLY A 184 2.12 -16.43 16.39
C GLY A 184 1.74 -15.37 17.43
N LYS A 185 2.29 -14.15 17.37
CA LYS A 185 1.91 -13.04 18.24
C LYS A 185 0.77 -12.25 17.61
N SER A 186 -0.30 -12.07 18.40
CA SER A 186 -1.38 -11.12 18.11
C SER A 186 -0.94 -9.72 18.55
N GLY A 187 -1.39 -8.67 17.92
CA GLY A 187 -1.00 -7.30 18.31
C GLY A 187 -0.24 -6.59 17.20
N THR A 188 -0.33 -7.13 15.99
CA THR A 188 0.03 -6.41 14.76
C THR A 188 -0.80 -5.14 14.67
N LYS A 189 -0.14 -4.02 14.44
CA LYS A 189 -0.77 -2.71 14.26
C LYS A 189 -0.94 -2.38 12.79
N VAL A 190 -2.05 -1.71 12.47
CA VAL A 190 -2.32 -1.22 11.11
C VAL A 190 -2.38 0.29 11.13
N ALA A 191 -1.59 0.91 10.27
CA ALA A 191 -1.54 2.35 10.09
C ALA A 191 -1.83 2.72 8.63
N PHE A 192 -2.36 3.90 8.45
CA PHE A 192 -2.51 4.57 7.17
C PHE A 192 -1.77 5.89 7.26
N ASP A 193 -0.74 6.07 6.44
CA ASP A 193 0.16 7.22 6.48
C ASP A 193 0.72 7.50 7.89
N GLY A 194 1.16 6.44 8.58
CA GLY A 194 1.67 6.50 9.94
C GLY A 194 0.60 6.63 11.03
N MET A 195 -0.65 6.91 10.70
CA MET A 195 -1.75 7.01 11.66
C MET A 195 -2.39 5.66 11.92
N GLY A 196 -2.47 5.24 13.18
CA GLY A 196 -3.18 4.02 13.57
C GLY A 196 -4.67 4.09 13.24
N ILE A 197 -5.17 3.07 12.54
CA ILE A 197 -6.58 2.98 12.10
C ILE A 197 -7.37 1.89 12.82
N GLU A 198 -6.91 1.46 13.96
CA GLU A 198 -7.53 0.40 14.74
C GLU A 198 -8.63 0.93 15.67
N ASN A 199 -9.63 0.11 15.90
CA ASN A 199 -10.63 0.33 16.93
C ASN A 199 -10.13 -0.17 18.30
N SER A 200 -10.92 0.04 19.34
CA SER A 200 -10.61 -0.39 20.72
C SER A 200 -10.42 -1.92 20.88
N SER A 201 -10.88 -2.70 19.91
CA SER A 201 -10.72 -4.17 19.88
C SER A 201 -9.48 -4.62 19.09
N GLY A 202 -8.63 -3.68 18.64
CA GLY A 202 -7.44 -3.99 17.84
C GLY A 202 -7.71 -4.38 16.39
N ASN A 203 -8.96 -4.26 15.93
CA ASN A 203 -9.32 -4.50 14.54
C ASN A 203 -9.24 -3.20 13.74
N SER A 204 -8.87 -3.27 12.47
CA SER A 204 -8.97 -2.11 11.60
C SER A 204 -10.43 -1.68 11.47
N SER A 205 -10.72 -0.44 11.83
CA SER A 205 -12.06 0.14 11.73
C SER A 205 -12.36 0.69 10.34
N TYR A 206 -11.37 0.74 9.47
CA TYR A 206 -11.46 1.32 8.14
C TYR A 206 -10.90 0.37 7.09
N GLN A 207 -11.62 0.24 5.98
CA GLN A 207 -11.20 -0.54 4.83
C GLN A 207 -10.43 0.36 3.85
N ILE A 208 -9.14 0.12 3.72
CA ILE A 208 -8.29 0.90 2.82
C ILE A 208 -8.63 0.56 1.38
N ASN A 209 -8.87 1.57 0.56
CA ASN A 209 -9.02 1.40 -0.88
C ASN A 209 -7.65 1.09 -1.51
N SER A 210 -7.44 -0.15 -1.96
CA SER A 210 -6.16 -0.57 -2.54
C SER A 210 -5.72 0.23 -3.77
N LEU A 211 -6.65 0.88 -4.48
CA LEU A 211 -6.32 1.75 -5.62
C LEU A 211 -5.68 3.07 -5.19
N SER A 212 -5.85 3.45 -3.91
CA SER A 212 -5.23 4.63 -3.32
C SER A 212 -3.89 4.33 -2.63
N VAL A 213 -3.38 3.11 -2.74
CA VAL A 213 -2.14 2.70 -2.09
C VAL A 213 -0.96 2.85 -3.02
N GLN A 214 0.06 3.59 -2.59
CA GLN A 214 1.35 3.69 -3.25
C GLN A 214 2.26 2.53 -2.82
N GLU A 215 2.27 2.26 -1.54
CA GLU A 215 3.14 1.24 -0.96
C GLU A 215 2.51 0.66 0.31
N PHE A 216 2.74 -0.63 0.51
CA PHE A 216 2.36 -1.36 1.70
C PHE A 216 3.63 -1.84 2.40
N VAL A 217 3.88 -1.36 3.61
CA VAL A 217 5.10 -1.65 4.37
C VAL A 217 4.75 -2.47 5.60
N ALA A 218 5.35 -3.66 5.71
CA ALA A 218 5.27 -4.50 6.90
C ALA A 218 6.61 -4.45 7.66
N GLN A 219 6.64 -3.75 8.78
CA GLN A 219 7.79 -3.66 9.67
C GLN A 219 7.70 -4.74 10.74
N THR A 220 8.70 -5.60 10.82
CA THR A 220 8.73 -6.78 11.68
C THR A 220 9.77 -6.72 12.81
N SER A 221 10.67 -5.73 12.77
CA SER A 221 11.61 -5.45 13.86
C SER A 221 12.03 -3.98 13.87
N GLY A 222 12.67 -3.54 14.95
CA GLY A 222 13.06 -2.13 15.11
C GLY A 222 11.86 -1.19 15.23
N ILE A 223 10.75 -1.68 15.76
CA ILE A 223 9.54 -0.87 16.00
C ILE A 223 9.87 0.16 17.07
N GLN A 224 9.44 1.40 16.87
CA GLN A 224 9.69 2.49 17.81
C GLN A 224 9.01 2.21 19.16
N ALA A 225 9.64 2.63 20.24
CA ALA A 225 9.16 2.35 21.60
C ALA A 225 7.85 3.03 21.95
N ASP A 226 7.44 4.06 21.22
CA ASP A 226 6.16 4.76 21.32
C ASP A 226 5.02 4.02 20.62
N THR A 227 5.35 3.06 19.77
CA THR A 227 4.36 2.26 19.04
C THR A 227 4.00 1.03 19.87
N ASN A 228 2.78 0.99 20.38
CA ASN A 228 2.28 -0.15 21.14
C ASN A 228 1.92 -1.32 20.21
N ALA A 229 2.94 -1.98 19.65
CA ALA A 229 2.79 -3.16 18.80
C ALA A 229 3.52 -4.35 19.42
N ASP A 230 2.84 -5.49 19.56
CA ASP A 230 3.41 -6.74 20.12
C ASP A 230 3.79 -7.77 19.02
N GLY A 231 3.75 -7.39 17.79
CA GLY A 231 4.06 -8.29 16.66
C GLY A 231 4.77 -7.55 15.53
N ALA A 232 3.98 -6.89 14.70
CA ALA A 232 4.47 -6.12 13.56
C ALA A 232 3.66 -4.84 13.40
N VAL A 233 4.18 -3.91 12.61
CA VAL A 233 3.46 -2.72 12.18
C VAL A 233 3.29 -2.79 10.67
N ILE A 234 2.05 -2.64 10.22
CA ILE A 234 1.71 -2.57 8.81
C ILE A 234 1.32 -1.13 8.52
N ASN A 235 2.10 -0.45 7.71
CA ASN A 235 1.78 0.90 7.27
C ASN A 235 1.42 0.91 5.79
N THR A 236 0.35 1.60 5.46
CA THR A 236 -0.11 1.77 4.09
C THR A 236 0.11 3.23 3.69
N ILE A 237 0.93 3.44 2.69
CA ILE A 237 1.27 4.76 2.17
C ILE A 237 0.29 5.11 1.05
N PRO A 238 -0.45 6.23 1.12
CA PRO A 238 -1.36 6.64 0.07
C PRO A 238 -0.62 7.15 -1.17
N LYS A 239 -1.30 7.06 -2.32
CA LYS A 239 -0.88 7.74 -3.55
C LYS A 239 -1.17 9.23 -3.45
N GLU A 240 -0.27 10.00 -3.99
CA GLU A 240 -0.42 11.44 -4.17
C GLU A 240 -0.64 11.79 -5.65
N GLY A 241 -1.16 12.98 -5.91
CA GLY A 241 -1.18 13.57 -7.25
C GLY A 241 0.19 14.11 -7.61
N GLY A 242 0.49 14.15 -8.91
CA GLY A 242 1.75 14.69 -9.44
C GLY A 242 1.53 15.50 -10.71
N ASN A 243 2.63 15.91 -11.34
CA ASN A 243 2.58 16.69 -12.60
C ASN A 243 2.22 15.85 -13.83
N VAL A 244 2.16 14.52 -13.68
CA VAL A 244 1.79 13.59 -14.74
C VAL A 244 0.43 13.01 -14.44
N PHE A 245 -0.47 13.00 -15.44
CA PHE A 245 -1.75 12.31 -15.29
C PHE A 245 -1.52 10.80 -15.22
N SER A 246 -2.09 10.20 -14.21
CA SER A 246 -2.05 8.76 -14.00
C SER A 246 -3.44 8.21 -13.69
N GLY A 247 -3.70 6.97 -14.06
CA GLY A 247 -4.98 6.35 -13.76
C GLY A 247 -4.91 4.83 -13.84
N ILE A 248 -5.74 4.18 -13.03
CA ILE A 248 -5.88 2.73 -13.00
C ILE A 248 -7.37 2.40 -13.09
N LEU A 249 -7.72 1.49 -14.00
CA LEU A 249 -9.01 0.83 -14.04
C LEU A 249 -8.84 -0.60 -13.58
N ASN A 250 -9.59 -1.01 -12.56
CA ASN A 250 -9.56 -2.36 -12.03
C ASN A 250 -10.94 -3.01 -12.18
N GLY A 251 -10.96 -4.30 -12.57
CA GLY A 251 -12.16 -5.10 -12.64
C GLY A 251 -11.86 -6.56 -12.34
N PHE A 252 -12.58 -7.13 -11.39
CA PHE A 252 -12.55 -8.54 -11.04
C PHE A 252 -13.97 -9.04 -10.79
N TYR A 253 -14.25 -10.21 -11.31
CA TYR A 253 -15.52 -10.90 -11.08
C TYR A 253 -15.32 -12.41 -11.09
N THR A 254 -15.98 -13.10 -10.19
CA THR A 254 -16.11 -14.56 -10.19
C THR A 254 -17.44 -14.99 -9.58
N ASN A 255 -17.88 -16.20 -9.93
CA ASN A 255 -19.08 -16.84 -9.40
C ASN A 255 -18.87 -18.36 -9.31
N SER A 256 -19.93 -19.09 -8.95
CA SER A 256 -19.90 -20.55 -8.82
C SER A 256 -19.54 -21.29 -10.11
N ASP A 257 -19.71 -20.68 -11.29
CA ASP A 257 -19.42 -21.31 -12.58
C ASP A 257 -17.90 -21.44 -12.83
N PHE A 258 -17.10 -20.59 -12.15
CA PHE A 258 -15.65 -20.63 -12.18
C PHE A 258 -15.04 -21.44 -11.03
N GLU A 259 -15.87 -22.03 -10.16
CA GLU A 259 -15.45 -22.78 -9.00
C GLU A 259 -15.61 -24.29 -9.27
N SER A 260 -14.54 -25.05 -9.06
CA SER A 260 -14.62 -26.51 -9.11
C SER A 260 -15.12 -27.07 -7.77
N SER A 261 -15.92 -28.14 -7.81
CA SER A 261 -16.29 -28.85 -6.60
C SER A 261 -15.10 -29.64 -6.05
N ASN A 262 -14.80 -29.45 -4.78
CA ASN A 262 -13.86 -30.28 -4.02
C ASN A 262 -14.55 -31.38 -3.20
N LEU A 263 -15.85 -31.56 -3.39
CA LEU A 263 -16.62 -32.65 -2.82
C LEU A 263 -16.29 -33.94 -3.60
N THR A 264 -15.47 -34.80 -3.00
CA THR A 264 -15.09 -36.09 -3.59
C THR A 264 -15.99 -37.21 -3.08
N PRO A 265 -16.13 -38.34 -3.80
CA PRO A 265 -16.88 -39.51 -3.32
C PRO A 265 -16.41 -40.04 -1.95
N GLU A 266 -15.12 -39.88 -1.63
CA GLU A 266 -14.55 -40.25 -0.34
C GLU A 266 -15.04 -39.32 0.79
N LEU A 267 -15.22 -38.03 0.50
CA LEU A 267 -15.77 -37.08 1.47
C LEU A 267 -17.27 -37.29 1.64
N GLU A 268 -17.98 -37.61 0.56
CA GLU A 268 -19.41 -37.96 0.60
C GLU A 268 -19.63 -39.26 1.46
N ALA A 269 -18.78 -40.27 1.28
CA ALA A 269 -18.83 -41.48 2.09
C ALA A 269 -18.54 -41.22 3.57
N LYS A 270 -17.83 -40.15 3.92
CA LYS A 270 -17.58 -39.66 5.28
C LYS A 270 -18.67 -38.76 5.83
N GLY A 271 -19.76 -38.54 5.07
CA GLY A 271 -20.91 -37.75 5.48
C GLY A 271 -20.90 -36.29 5.05
N ALA A 272 -19.96 -35.85 4.19
CA ALA A 272 -20.02 -34.52 3.58
C ALA A 272 -21.10 -34.52 2.49
N SER A 273 -22.14 -33.70 2.65
CA SER A 273 -23.25 -33.61 1.69
C SER A 273 -23.20 -32.39 0.78
N GLU A 274 -22.48 -31.36 1.19
CA GLU A 274 -22.44 -30.08 0.49
C GLU A 274 -21.07 -29.41 0.66
N ALA A 275 -20.63 -28.67 -0.33
CA ALA A 275 -19.50 -27.78 -0.25
C ALA A 275 -19.97 -26.30 -0.18
N ASN A 276 -19.18 -25.46 0.44
CA ASN A 276 -19.41 -24.01 0.36
C ASN A 276 -19.29 -23.57 -1.11
N LYS A 277 -20.17 -22.68 -1.56
CA LYS A 277 -20.14 -22.13 -2.93
C LYS A 277 -20.07 -20.62 -2.92
N THR A 278 -19.26 -20.07 -3.83
CA THR A 278 -19.22 -18.63 -4.07
C THR A 278 -20.40 -18.26 -4.98
N ILE A 279 -21.36 -17.52 -4.48
CA ILE A 279 -22.49 -17.03 -5.30
C ILE A 279 -21.99 -15.99 -6.28
N ASN A 280 -21.34 -14.95 -5.79
CA ASN A 280 -20.59 -13.98 -6.57
C ASN A 280 -19.51 -13.32 -5.72
N MET A 281 -18.47 -12.87 -6.38
CA MET A 281 -17.46 -11.99 -5.82
C MET A 281 -17.05 -11.00 -6.90
N PHE A 282 -17.05 -9.72 -6.57
CA PHE A 282 -16.64 -8.67 -7.51
C PHE A 282 -15.82 -7.59 -6.81
N ASP A 283 -14.93 -6.98 -7.58
CA ASP A 283 -14.13 -5.83 -7.19
C ASP A 283 -13.92 -4.97 -8.42
N LYS A 284 -14.46 -3.76 -8.43
CA LYS A 284 -14.34 -2.81 -9.53
C LYS A 284 -14.01 -1.43 -9.01
N GLY A 285 -13.13 -0.75 -9.71
CA GLY A 285 -12.76 0.59 -9.29
C GLY A 285 -11.94 1.34 -10.31
N ILE A 286 -11.81 2.63 -10.06
CA ILE A 286 -11.01 3.55 -10.86
C ILE A 286 -10.24 4.47 -9.92
N SER A 287 -9.01 4.77 -10.28
CA SER A 287 -8.26 5.86 -9.69
C SER A 287 -7.71 6.79 -10.75
N LEU A 288 -7.66 8.08 -10.44
CA LEU A 288 -7.17 9.14 -11.30
C LEU A 288 -6.37 10.12 -10.46
N GLY A 289 -5.21 10.55 -10.97
CA GLY A 289 -4.38 11.56 -10.35
C GLY A 289 -3.72 12.44 -11.41
N GLY A 290 -3.37 13.66 -11.03
CA GLY A 290 -2.69 14.58 -11.94
C GLY A 290 -2.73 16.02 -11.46
N PRO A 291 -2.17 16.97 -12.24
CA PRO A 291 -2.17 18.38 -11.91
C PRO A 291 -3.52 19.03 -12.22
N VAL A 292 -4.01 19.83 -11.28
CA VAL A 292 -5.05 20.85 -11.54
C VAL A 292 -4.38 22.10 -12.10
N VAL A 293 -3.25 22.50 -11.48
CA VAL A 293 -2.34 23.53 -11.96
C VAL A 293 -0.93 22.96 -11.83
N GLN A 294 -0.23 22.87 -12.94
CA GLN A 294 1.13 22.32 -12.98
C GLN A 294 2.04 23.01 -11.97
N ASP A 295 2.86 22.25 -11.25
CA ASP A 295 3.79 22.69 -10.21
C ASP A 295 3.18 23.39 -8.99
N ARG A 296 1.82 23.41 -8.87
CA ARG A 296 1.15 24.15 -7.79
C ARG A 296 0.02 23.41 -7.10
N LEU A 297 -0.80 22.68 -7.86
CA LEU A 297 -1.99 22.04 -7.31
C LEU A 297 -2.24 20.71 -8.03
N TRP A 298 -2.29 19.66 -7.27
CA TRP A 298 -2.52 18.29 -7.75
C TRP A 298 -3.75 17.71 -7.09
N TYR A 299 -4.28 16.67 -7.69
CA TYR A 299 -5.36 15.87 -7.11
C TYR A 299 -5.06 14.39 -7.28
N PHE A 300 -5.62 13.62 -6.37
CA PHE A 300 -5.75 12.17 -6.50
C PHE A 300 -7.14 11.74 -6.03
N MET A 301 -7.77 10.86 -6.76
CA MET A 301 -9.09 10.31 -6.43
C MET A 301 -9.11 8.81 -6.72
N ALA A 302 -9.71 8.02 -5.83
CA ALA A 302 -9.92 6.60 -6.04
C ALA A 302 -11.33 6.21 -5.57
N ILE A 303 -12.07 5.56 -6.46
CA ILE A 303 -13.41 5.04 -6.18
C ILE A 303 -13.35 3.54 -6.41
N ARG A 304 -13.88 2.76 -5.46
CA ARG A 304 -13.92 1.30 -5.51
C ARG A 304 -15.26 0.79 -4.98
N SER A 305 -15.78 -0.24 -5.62
CA SER A 305 -16.95 -0.99 -5.17
C SER A 305 -16.62 -2.47 -5.22
N TRP A 306 -16.81 -3.15 -4.12
CA TRP A 306 -16.56 -4.59 -4.02
C TRP A 306 -17.63 -5.26 -3.20
N GLY A 307 -17.79 -6.53 -3.42
CA GLY A 307 -18.78 -7.33 -2.70
C GLY A 307 -18.54 -8.81 -2.90
N PHE A 308 -19.16 -9.57 -2.03
CA PHE A 308 -19.05 -11.00 -2.04
C PHE A 308 -20.30 -11.61 -1.42
N ALA A 309 -20.79 -12.66 -2.03
CA ALA A 309 -21.86 -13.51 -1.51
C ALA A 309 -21.43 -14.97 -1.58
N ARG A 310 -21.68 -15.72 -0.49
CA ARG A 310 -21.29 -17.12 -0.37
C ARG A 310 -22.44 -17.90 0.24
N ALA A 311 -22.71 -19.07 -0.32
CA ALA A 311 -23.57 -20.07 0.31
C ALA A 311 -22.68 -20.95 1.24
N ALA A 312 -22.99 -20.95 2.51
CA ALA A 312 -22.34 -21.84 3.46
C ALA A 312 -23.03 -23.19 3.43
N ALA A 313 -22.25 -24.29 3.36
CA ALA A 313 -22.77 -25.64 3.41
C ALA A 313 -23.61 -25.86 4.68
N GLY A 314 -24.77 -26.49 4.55
CA GLY A 314 -25.68 -26.76 5.65
C GLY A 314 -26.43 -25.55 6.21
N SER A 315 -26.33 -24.38 5.56
CA SER A 315 -27.06 -23.18 5.96
C SER A 315 -28.24 -22.94 5.04
N TYR A 316 -29.43 -22.88 5.62
CA TYR A 316 -30.68 -22.73 4.90
C TYR A 316 -31.48 -21.54 5.46
N TRP A 317 -32.25 -20.88 4.58
CA TRP A 317 -33.18 -19.85 5.02
C TRP A 317 -34.41 -20.45 5.69
N ASN A 318 -34.75 -19.98 6.88
CA ASN A 318 -35.99 -20.38 7.55
C ASN A 318 -37.16 -19.58 6.98
N GLN A 319 -37.92 -20.18 6.10
CA GLN A 319 -39.12 -19.55 5.48
C GLN A 319 -40.31 -19.42 6.44
N SER A 320 -40.30 -20.07 7.61
CA SER A 320 -41.41 -19.96 8.57
C SER A 320 -41.51 -18.57 9.22
N THR A 321 -40.46 -17.75 9.11
CA THR A 321 -40.42 -16.36 9.64
C THR A 321 -40.62 -15.30 8.59
N ALA A 322 -40.76 -15.67 7.32
CA ALA A 322 -41.05 -14.70 6.25
C ALA A 322 -42.46 -14.13 6.38
N PRO A 323 -42.70 -12.81 6.15
CA PRO A 323 -44.02 -12.25 6.09
C PRO A 323 -44.86 -12.94 5.02
N GLY A 324 -45.97 -13.57 5.41
CA GLY A 324 -46.85 -14.33 4.50
C GLY A 324 -46.54 -15.85 4.42
N ALA A 325 -45.54 -16.36 5.17
CA ALA A 325 -45.30 -17.79 5.26
C ALA A 325 -46.53 -18.51 5.89
N PRO A 326 -46.98 -19.65 5.35
CA PRO A 326 -48.09 -20.38 5.95
C PRO A 326 -47.70 -20.90 7.33
N ALA A 327 -48.58 -20.72 8.30
CA ALA A 327 -48.43 -21.17 9.70
C ALA A 327 -48.48 -22.69 9.84
N THR A 328 -47.79 -23.41 9.03
CA THR A 328 -47.70 -24.87 9.08
C THR A 328 -46.45 -25.26 9.85
N GLY A 329 -46.50 -25.34 11.12
CA GLY A 329 -45.60 -25.80 12.18
C GLY A 329 -44.26 -26.51 11.89
N GLN A 330 -43.84 -26.63 10.65
CA GLN A 330 -42.53 -27.13 10.21
C GLN A 330 -41.76 -26.02 9.49
N PRO A 331 -40.53 -25.73 9.92
CA PRO A 331 -39.69 -24.79 9.22
C PRO A 331 -39.41 -25.30 7.78
N LYS A 332 -39.70 -24.49 6.77
CA LYS A 332 -39.31 -24.77 5.40
C LYS A 332 -37.96 -24.08 5.15
N TYR A 333 -36.94 -24.86 4.91
CA TYR A 333 -35.62 -24.38 4.61
C TYR A 333 -35.38 -24.40 3.09
N LEU A 334 -34.87 -23.32 2.56
CA LEU A 334 -34.39 -23.25 1.18
C LEU A 334 -32.89 -22.96 1.19
N SER A 335 -32.18 -23.64 0.30
CA SER A 335 -30.78 -23.29 0.05
C SER A 335 -30.67 -21.85 -0.44
N PRO A 336 -29.66 -21.09 -0.02
CA PRO A 336 -29.40 -19.77 -0.57
C PRO A 336 -29.25 -19.73 -2.10
N LEU A 337 -28.93 -20.89 -2.72
CA LEU A 337 -28.80 -21.02 -4.18
C LEU A 337 -30.15 -21.17 -4.88
N ASP A 338 -31.22 -21.53 -4.15
CA ASP A 338 -32.56 -21.71 -4.73
C ASP A 338 -33.40 -20.43 -4.70
N GLN A 339 -32.84 -19.32 -4.27
CA GLN A 339 -33.49 -18.02 -4.30
C GLN A 339 -33.23 -17.34 -5.65
N GLU A 340 -34.27 -17.23 -6.49
CA GLU A 340 -34.29 -16.21 -7.53
C GLU A 340 -34.25 -14.83 -6.86
N TYR A 341 -33.26 -14.04 -7.20
CA TYR A 341 -33.20 -12.66 -6.77
C TYR A 341 -34.33 -11.89 -7.46
N ALA A 342 -35.37 -11.59 -6.70
CA ALA A 342 -36.41 -10.65 -7.11
C ALA A 342 -35.99 -9.21 -6.78
#